data_4ee67f4dc1fcc40646681f6a87b185e0
#
_entry.id   4ee67f4dc1fcc40646681f6a87b185e0
#
_cell.length_a   1.000
_cell.length_b   1.000
_cell.length_c   1.000
_cell.angle_alpha   90.00
_cell.angle_beta   90.00
_cell.angle_gamma   90.00
#
_symmetry.space_group_name_H-M   'P 1'
#
loop_
_entity.id
_entity.type
_entity.pdbx_description
1 polymer ?
#
loop_
_entity_poly.entity_id
_entity_poly.type
_entity_poly.pdbx_seq_one_letter_code
_entity_poly.pdbx_strand_id
1 'polypeptide(L)'
;MSRTLIKGISTLVSNDPRHDGTPYGVVNDAALIVDDEKIFWSGALADAPKDQHESVIDLGGVAVIPGFVDSHTHLVFAGDRSHEFRARMLGENYTAGGIRTTVAATRAASEATLLRKAEKLVREALLSGTTTIETKSGYGLTFEDEMRSLDIARQVADEVTFLGAHVFPEEFENEHAAYVQLI
;
A
#
# COMPACT_ATOMS: atom_id res chain seq x y z
N MET A 1 8.40 -13.51 -25.17
CA MET A 1 8.80 -12.95 -23.88
C MET A 1 9.81 -11.88 -24.17
N SER A 2 9.48 -10.63 -23.87
CA SER A 2 10.32 -9.48 -24.24
C SER A 2 11.11 -9.04 -23.00
N ARG A 3 12.39 -9.37 -22.97
CA ARG A 3 13.28 -8.97 -21.88
C ARG A 3 13.82 -7.57 -22.09
N THR A 4 13.86 -6.80 -21.02
CA THR A 4 14.39 -5.45 -21.03
C THR A 4 15.61 -5.35 -20.12
N LEU A 5 16.71 -4.86 -20.63
CA LEU A 5 17.88 -4.46 -19.85
C LEU A 5 17.65 -3.04 -19.31
N ILE A 6 17.70 -2.88 -18.01
CA ILE A 6 17.70 -1.58 -17.33
C ILE A 6 19.13 -1.32 -16.86
N LYS A 7 19.76 -0.28 -17.39
CA LYS A 7 21.14 0.14 -17.08
C LYS A 7 21.21 1.60 -16.60
N GLY A 8 22.40 2.11 -16.39
CA GLY A 8 22.57 3.47 -15.84
C GLY A 8 22.15 3.56 -14.37
N ILE A 9 22.37 2.48 -13.62
CA ILE A 9 22.11 2.40 -12.18
C ILE A 9 23.43 2.61 -11.46
N SER A 10 23.61 3.77 -10.82
CA SER A 10 24.84 4.05 -10.07
C SER A 10 24.97 3.16 -8.83
N THR A 11 23.86 2.89 -8.15
CA THR A 11 23.79 2.02 -6.97
C THR A 11 22.48 1.27 -6.99
N LEU A 12 22.55 -0.06 -6.96
CA LEU A 12 21.40 -0.94 -6.78
C LEU A 12 21.45 -1.52 -5.36
N VAL A 13 20.35 -1.37 -4.62
CA VAL A 13 20.08 -2.16 -3.42
C VAL A 13 19.15 -3.28 -3.81
N SER A 14 19.63 -4.52 -3.77
CA SER A 14 18.87 -5.69 -4.25
C SER A 14 18.17 -6.49 -3.13
N ASN A 15 18.57 -6.26 -1.88
CA ASN A 15 18.24 -7.10 -0.72
C ASN A 15 18.66 -8.57 -0.90
N ASP A 16 19.61 -8.84 -1.78
CA ASP A 16 20.18 -10.17 -2.00
C ASP A 16 21.61 -10.22 -1.46
N PRO A 17 21.85 -10.90 -0.34
CA PRO A 17 23.18 -10.96 0.28
C PRO A 17 24.25 -11.64 -0.59
N ARG A 18 23.88 -12.31 -1.68
CA ARG A 18 24.84 -12.92 -2.62
C ARG A 18 25.68 -11.87 -3.36
N HIS A 19 25.24 -10.62 -3.44
CA HIS A 19 25.96 -9.56 -4.15
C HIS A 19 27.17 -9.03 -3.36
N ASP A 20 27.00 -8.74 -2.06
CA ASP A 20 28.04 -8.09 -1.25
C ASP A 20 28.23 -8.68 0.15
N GLY A 21 27.48 -9.75 0.48
CA GLY A 21 27.52 -10.38 1.80
C GLY A 21 26.74 -9.64 2.89
N THR A 22 26.11 -8.52 2.56
CA THR A 22 25.24 -7.76 3.48
C THR A 22 23.75 -8.05 3.23
N PRO A 23 22.86 -7.75 4.18
CA PRO A 23 21.42 -7.87 3.95
C PRO A 23 20.89 -6.93 2.85
N TYR A 24 21.64 -5.91 2.49
CA TYR A 24 21.24 -4.91 1.49
C TYR A 24 21.57 -5.34 0.06
N GLY A 25 22.60 -6.18 -0.13
CA GLY A 25 23.03 -6.66 -1.45
C GLY A 25 23.33 -5.50 -2.41
N VAL A 26 24.25 -4.62 -2.01
CA VAL A 26 24.58 -3.40 -2.77
C VAL A 26 25.45 -3.73 -3.97
N VAL A 27 25.07 -3.22 -5.14
CA VAL A 27 25.85 -3.33 -6.39
C VAL A 27 26.04 -1.92 -6.97
N ASN A 28 27.30 -1.53 -7.21
CA ASN A 28 27.63 -0.29 -7.93
C ASN A 28 27.73 -0.54 -9.43
N ASP A 29 27.48 0.51 -10.23
CA ASP A 29 27.44 0.42 -11.71
C ASP A 29 26.60 -0.77 -12.19
N ALA A 30 25.40 -0.85 -11.67
CA ALA A 30 24.52 -2.00 -11.78
C ALA A 30 23.65 -1.99 -13.03
N ALA A 31 23.10 -3.18 -13.31
CA ALA A 31 22.00 -3.35 -14.26
C ALA A 31 21.02 -4.43 -13.78
N LEU A 32 19.81 -4.39 -14.34
CA LEU A 32 18.76 -5.39 -14.16
C LEU A 32 18.31 -5.89 -15.53
N ILE A 33 17.96 -7.17 -15.64
CA ILE A 33 17.17 -7.68 -16.76
C ILE A 33 15.81 -8.09 -16.22
N VAL A 34 14.76 -7.50 -16.77
CA VAL A 34 13.37 -7.77 -16.42
C VAL A 34 12.75 -8.62 -17.53
N ASP A 35 12.06 -9.69 -17.16
CA ASP A 35 11.29 -10.57 -18.02
C ASP A 35 9.81 -10.48 -17.60
N ASP A 36 9.01 -9.79 -18.37
CA ASP A 36 7.65 -9.40 -18.00
C ASP A 36 7.62 -8.67 -16.63
N GLU A 37 7.06 -9.28 -15.60
CA GLU A 37 6.92 -8.69 -14.24
C GLU A 37 7.99 -9.18 -13.25
N LYS A 38 9.03 -9.88 -13.71
CA LYS A 38 10.03 -10.49 -12.84
C LYS A 38 11.44 -10.03 -13.15
N ILE A 39 12.25 -9.87 -12.11
CA ILE A 39 13.69 -9.66 -12.27
C ILE A 39 14.30 -11.02 -12.66
N PHE A 40 14.76 -11.10 -13.91
CA PHE A 40 15.44 -12.27 -14.43
C PHE A 40 16.91 -12.33 -13.98
N TRP A 41 17.57 -11.17 -13.94
CA TRP A 41 18.98 -11.04 -13.58
C TRP A 41 19.24 -9.68 -12.94
N SER A 42 20.17 -9.62 -11.98
CA SER A 42 20.69 -8.39 -11.37
C SER A 42 22.18 -8.53 -11.10
N GLY A 43 22.95 -7.46 -11.25
CA GLY A 43 24.39 -7.47 -10.99
C GLY A 43 25.12 -6.26 -11.55
N ALA A 44 26.45 -6.30 -11.56
CA ALA A 44 27.25 -5.25 -12.19
C ALA A 44 27.01 -5.22 -13.70
N LEU A 45 26.88 -4.04 -14.28
CA LEU A 45 26.61 -3.86 -15.72
C LEU A 45 27.63 -4.61 -16.60
N ALA A 46 28.90 -4.68 -16.16
CA ALA A 46 29.97 -5.37 -16.88
C ALA A 46 29.70 -6.88 -17.05
N ASP A 47 28.95 -7.48 -16.12
CA ASP A 47 28.63 -8.92 -16.08
C ASP A 47 27.27 -9.23 -16.71
N ALA A 48 26.56 -8.20 -17.21
CA ALA A 48 25.22 -8.39 -17.77
C ALA A 48 25.24 -9.32 -19.01
N PRO A 49 24.34 -10.33 -19.07
CA PRO A 49 24.20 -11.22 -20.22
C PRO A 49 23.89 -10.44 -21.51
N LYS A 50 24.78 -10.50 -22.50
CA LYS A 50 24.72 -9.64 -23.70
C LYS A 50 23.57 -9.93 -24.65
N ASP A 51 23.14 -11.19 -24.72
CA ASP A 51 22.20 -11.67 -25.75
C ASP A 51 20.85 -12.10 -25.18
N GLN A 52 20.50 -11.59 -23.97
CA GLN A 52 19.29 -12.03 -23.26
C GLN A 52 18.25 -10.91 -23.06
N HIS A 53 18.29 -9.87 -23.87
CA HIS A 53 17.30 -8.77 -23.85
C HIS A 53 17.06 -8.22 -25.26
N GLU A 54 15.86 -7.74 -25.51
CA GLU A 54 15.40 -7.19 -26.76
C GLU A 54 15.33 -5.65 -26.74
N SER A 55 15.21 -5.08 -25.55
CA SER A 55 15.12 -3.64 -25.34
C SER A 55 16.05 -3.16 -24.22
N VAL A 56 16.37 -1.87 -24.22
CA VAL A 56 17.26 -1.24 -23.25
C VAL A 56 16.63 0.05 -22.73
N ILE A 57 16.62 0.22 -21.41
CA ILE A 57 16.29 1.46 -20.71
C ILE A 57 17.53 1.95 -19.98
N ASP A 58 17.92 3.21 -20.22
CA ASP A 58 19.02 3.86 -19.50
C ASP A 58 18.47 4.87 -18.51
N LEU A 59 18.74 4.66 -17.21
CA LEU A 59 18.26 5.50 -16.12
C LEU A 59 19.16 6.71 -15.83
N GLY A 60 20.30 6.84 -16.52
CA GLY A 60 21.17 8.03 -16.44
C GLY A 60 21.93 8.19 -15.11
N GLY A 61 22.21 7.10 -14.39
CA GLY A 61 23.07 7.12 -13.20
C GLY A 61 22.34 7.33 -11.87
N VAL A 62 21.06 6.98 -11.77
CA VAL A 62 20.28 7.06 -10.53
C VAL A 62 20.51 5.84 -9.62
N ALA A 63 20.18 5.99 -8.33
CA ALA A 63 20.10 4.86 -7.43
C ALA A 63 18.74 4.14 -7.61
N VAL A 64 18.77 2.81 -7.48
CA VAL A 64 17.57 1.95 -7.54
C VAL A 64 17.48 1.13 -6.26
N ILE A 65 16.33 1.13 -5.65
CA ILE A 65 16.01 0.35 -4.45
C ILE A 65 14.71 -0.45 -4.69
N PRO A 66 14.45 -1.51 -3.94
CA PRO A 66 13.14 -2.15 -3.92
C PRO A 66 12.04 -1.16 -3.55
N GLY A 67 10.86 -1.31 -4.13
CA GLY A 67 9.68 -0.54 -3.72
C GLY A 67 9.32 -0.82 -2.26
N PHE A 68 8.76 0.18 -1.58
CA PHE A 68 8.30 0.01 -0.21
C PHE A 68 7.05 -0.87 -0.16
N VAL A 69 6.93 -1.63 0.91
CA VAL A 69 5.75 -2.41 1.26
C VAL A 69 5.05 -1.73 2.42
N ASP A 70 3.81 -1.31 2.22
CA ASP A 70 2.95 -0.83 3.31
C ASP A 70 2.06 -1.99 3.78
N SER A 71 2.40 -2.55 4.92
CA SER A 71 1.77 -3.76 5.47
C SER A 71 0.58 -3.48 6.39
N HIS A 72 0.14 -2.21 6.52
CA HIS A 72 -1.02 -1.88 7.35
C HIS A 72 -1.64 -0.54 6.95
N THR A 73 -2.66 -0.59 6.11
CA THR A 73 -3.45 0.60 5.76
C THR A 73 -4.95 0.36 5.92
N HIS A 74 -5.71 1.45 5.86
CA HIS A 74 -7.16 1.46 5.74
C HIS A 74 -7.55 2.41 4.60
N LEU A 75 -7.50 1.92 3.36
CA LEU A 75 -7.71 2.77 2.18
C LEU A 75 -9.18 3.11 1.93
N VAL A 76 -10.10 2.20 2.35
CA VAL A 76 -11.53 2.35 2.07
C VAL A 76 -12.21 3.07 3.23
N PHE A 77 -12.30 4.39 3.12
CA PHE A 77 -12.98 5.23 4.10
C PHE A 77 -13.47 6.54 3.48
N ALA A 78 -14.46 7.16 4.12
CA ALA A 78 -14.91 8.52 3.81
C ALA A 78 -14.79 9.45 5.02
N GLY A 79 -15.12 10.72 4.81
CA GLY A 79 -14.99 11.76 5.81
C GLY A 79 -13.59 12.37 5.86
N ASP A 80 -13.50 13.42 6.67
CA ASP A 80 -12.29 14.20 6.93
C ASP A 80 -12.22 14.49 8.43
N ARG A 81 -11.07 14.24 9.04
CA ARG A 81 -10.79 14.46 10.45
C ARG A 81 -9.71 15.52 10.67
N SER A 82 -9.43 16.34 9.68
CA SER A 82 -8.44 17.43 9.78
C SER A 82 -8.76 18.43 10.88
N HIS A 83 -10.05 18.70 11.13
CA HIS A 83 -10.50 19.55 12.23
C HIS A 83 -10.15 18.97 13.62
N GLU A 84 -10.20 17.65 13.81
CA GLU A 84 -9.79 16.99 15.04
C GLU A 84 -8.29 17.12 15.28
N PHE A 85 -7.50 16.94 14.20
CA PHE A 85 -6.06 17.14 14.25
C PHE A 85 -5.72 18.59 14.62
N ARG A 86 -6.40 19.56 14.00
CA ARG A 86 -6.23 20.99 14.30
C ARG A 86 -6.55 21.31 15.74
N ALA A 87 -7.68 20.83 16.27
CA ALA A 87 -8.09 21.02 17.66
C ALA A 87 -7.01 20.51 18.63
N ARG A 88 -6.49 19.30 18.39
CA ARG A 88 -5.37 18.74 19.15
C ARG A 88 -4.12 19.62 19.14
N MET A 89 -3.73 20.12 17.97
CA MET A 89 -2.57 21.00 17.83
C MET A 89 -2.75 22.33 18.57
N LEU A 90 -4.00 22.80 18.75
CA LEU A 90 -4.34 24.00 19.51
C LEU A 90 -4.50 23.75 21.02
N GLY A 91 -4.33 22.49 21.47
CA GLY A 91 -4.51 22.12 22.89
C GLY A 91 -5.97 22.09 23.33
N GLU A 92 -6.93 22.07 22.41
CA GLU A 92 -8.35 21.95 22.71
C GLU A 92 -8.70 20.54 23.17
N ASN A 93 -9.72 20.43 24.03
CA ASN A 93 -10.20 19.13 24.47
C ASN A 93 -10.76 18.33 23.27
N TYR A 94 -10.33 17.08 23.15
CA TYR A 94 -10.81 16.18 22.09
C TYR A 94 -12.26 15.77 22.39
N THR A 95 -13.20 16.40 21.71
CA THR A 95 -14.65 16.13 21.83
C THR A 95 -15.24 15.47 20.60
N ALA A 96 -14.45 15.31 19.55
CA ALA A 96 -14.91 14.76 18.27
C ALA A 96 -15.08 13.24 18.33
N GLY A 97 -16.02 12.72 17.56
CA GLY A 97 -16.43 11.32 17.55
C GLY A 97 -15.35 10.32 17.12
N GLY A 98 -14.15 10.78 16.76
CA GLY A 98 -13.03 9.92 16.38
C GLY A 98 -13.36 8.99 15.22
N ILE A 99 -13.12 7.69 15.45
CA ILE A 99 -13.40 6.65 14.46
C ILE A 99 -14.90 6.58 14.09
N ARG A 100 -15.81 6.92 15.00
CA ARG A 100 -17.26 6.93 14.75
C ARG A 100 -17.65 7.89 13.63
N THR A 101 -17.00 9.05 13.54
CA THR A 101 -17.18 10.00 12.43
C THR A 101 -16.78 9.38 11.09
N THR A 102 -15.66 8.67 11.06
CA THR A 102 -15.21 7.94 9.88
C THR A 102 -16.19 6.83 9.50
N VAL A 103 -16.65 6.03 10.46
CA VAL A 103 -17.63 4.96 10.24
C VAL A 103 -18.92 5.51 9.65
N ALA A 104 -19.51 6.54 10.25
CA ALA A 104 -20.75 7.15 9.76
C ALA A 104 -20.60 7.69 8.31
N ALA A 105 -19.49 8.38 8.03
CA ALA A 105 -19.21 8.89 6.69
C ALA A 105 -18.98 7.76 5.66
N THR A 106 -18.31 6.68 6.06
CA THR A 106 -18.02 5.54 5.18
C THR A 106 -19.29 4.78 4.83
N ARG A 107 -20.15 4.52 5.80
CA ARG A 107 -21.47 3.90 5.59
C ARG A 107 -22.35 4.73 4.65
N ALA A 108 -22.34 6.07 4.79
CA ALA A 108 -23.14 6.98 3.97
C ALA A 108 -22.58 7.20 2.56
N ALA A 109 -21.31 6.91 2.32
CA ALA A 109 -20.67 7.16 1.04
C ALA A 109 -21.06 6.09 -0.01
N SER A 110 -21.17 6.51 -1.28
CA SER A 110 -21.34 5.58 -2.40
C SER A 110 -20.05 4.79 -2.67
N GLU A 111 -20.18 3.58 -3.21
CA GLU A 111 -19.03 2.75 -3.64
C GLU A 111 -18.10 3.52 -4.58
N ALA A 112 -18.67 4.21 -5.57
CA ALA A 112 -17.88 5.02 -6.51
C ALA A 112 -17.09 6.14 -5.83
N THR A 113 -17.57 6.67 -4.71
CA THR A 113 -16.84 7.69 -3.94
C THR A 113 -15.71 7.06 -3.15
N LEU A 114 -15.96 5.92 -2.51
CA LEU A 114 -14.95 5.17 -1.77
C LEU A 114 -13.84 4.66 -2.70
N LEU A 115 -14.21 4.09 -3.85
CA LEU A 115 -13.25 3.58 -4.84
C LEU A 115 -12.34 4.70 -5.36
N ARG A 116 -12.90 5.80 -5.84
CA ARG A 116 -12.08 6.93 -6.32
C ARG A 116 -11.12 7.48 -5.27
N LYS A 117 -11.53 7.49 -4.00
CA LYS A 117 -10.65 7.93 -2.91
C LYS A 117 -9.53 6.92 -2.66
N ALA A 118 -9.84 5.64 -2.65
CA ALA A 118 -8.86 4.58 -2.48
C ALA A 118 -7.84 4.56 -3.64
N GLU A 119 -8.29 4.65 -4.89
CA GLU A 119 -7.42 4.78 -6.08
C GLU A 119 -6.47 5.97 -5.99
N LYS A 120 -6.99 7.12 -5.51
CA LYS A 120 -6.16 8.30 -5.30
C LYS A 120 -5.05 8.05 -4.27
N LEU A 121 -5.39 7.44 -3.14
CA LEU A 121 -4.42 7.13 -2.07
C LEU A 121 -3.36 6.14 -2.54
N VAL A 122 -3.75 5.08 -3.27
CA VAL A 122 -2.81 4.13 -3.88
C VAL A 122 -1.86 4.82 -4.84
N ARG A 123 -2.38 5.73 -5.70
CA ARG A 123 -1.54 6.51 -6.60
C ARG A 123 -0.56 7.41 -5.85
N GLU A 124 -0.98 8.07 -4.78
CA GLU A 124 -0.10 8.90 -3.94
C GLU A 124 0.99 8.05 -3.26
N ALA A 125 0.63 6.87 -2.77
CA ALA A 125 1.56 5.91 -2.20
C ALA A 125 2.60 5.45 -3.25
N LEU A 126 2.15 5.09 -4.46
CA LEU A 126 3.04 4.70 -5.57
C LEU A 126 4.01 5.82 -5.95
N LEU A 127 3.53 7.07 -6.05
CA LEU A 127 4.39 8.24 -6.33
C LEU A 127 5.39 8.51 -5.20
N SER A 128 5.14 8.00 -4.00
CA SER A 128 6.03 8.06 -2.83
C SER A 128 6.94 6.83 -2.69
N GLY A 129 6.89 5.90 -3.65
CA GLY A 129 7.75 4.71 -3.71
C GLY A 129 7.17 3.44 -3.08
N THR A 130 5.91 3.46 -2.61
CA THR A 130 5.22 2.25 -2.13
C THR A 130 4.62 1.49 -3.31
N THR A 131 5.10 0.27 -3.54
CA THR A 131 4.71 -0.57 -4.69
C THR A 131 3.85 -1.77 -4.30
N THR A 132 3.72 -2.05 -3.02
CA THR A 132 2.89 -3.14 -2.50
C THR A 132 2.13 -2.64 -1.29
N ILE A 133 0.82 -2.83 -1.28
CA ILE A 133 -0.05 -2.31 -0.22
C ILE A 133 -0.96 -3.42 0.30
N GLU A 134 -0.94 -3.60 1.63
CA GLU A 134 -1.98 -4.32 2.35
C GLU A 134 -2.99 -3.32 2.88
N THR A 135 -4.28 -3.59 2.70
CA THR A 135 -5.35 -2.76 3.27
C THR A 135 -6.37 -3.58 4.04
N LYS A 136 -6.80 -3.03 5.15
CA LYS A 136 -7.80 -3.63 6.04
C LYS A 136 -9.16 -2.96 5.86
N SER A 137 -10.23 -3.72 6.01
CA SER A 137 -11.55 -3.17 6.29
C SER A 137 -11.64 -2.62 7.73
N GLY A 138 -12.81 -2.35 8.27
CA GLY A 138 -12.96 -1.98 9.67
C GLY A 138 -13.62 -0.61 9.91
N TYR A 139 -14.11 0.03 8.86
CA TYR A 139 -14.94 1.22 8.96
C TYR A 139 -16.40 0.98 8.55
N GLY A 140 -16.75 -0.24 8.22
CA GLY A 140 -18.13 -0.66 7.97
C GLY A 140 -18.86 -1.01 9.26
N LEU A 141 -18.30 -1.91 10.05
CA LEU A 141 -18.79 -2.45 11.32
C LEU A 141 -20.17 -3.12 11.23
N THR A 142 -20.67 -3.36 10.02
CA THR A 142 -21.79 -4.25 9.68
C THR A 142 -21.31 -5.26 8.66
N PHE A 143 -21.98 -6.38 8.52
CA PHE A 143 -21.61 -7.38 7.52
C PHE A 143 -21.59 -6.78 6.10
N GLU A 144 -22.66 -6.07 5.73
CA GLU A 144 -22.83 -5.49 4.41
C GLU A 144 -21.77 -4.43 4.10
N ASP A 145 -21.50 -3.53 5.06
CA ASP A 145 -20.54 -2.45 4.86
C ASP A 145 -19.09 -2.93 4.87
N GLU A 146 -18.77 -3.96 5.67
CA GLU A 146 -17.45 -4.58 5.65
C GLU A 146 -17.21 -5.33 4.33
N MET A 147 -18.19 -6.12 3.84
CA MET A 147 -18.07 -6.80 2.56
C MET A 147 -17.92 -5.81 1.41
N ARG A 148 -18.71 -4.74 1.39
CA ARG A 148 -18.56 -3.64 0.42
C ARG A 148 -17.15 -3.02 0.46
N SER A 149 -16.62 -2.81 1.66
CA SER A 149 -15.27 -2.27 1.82
C SER A 149 -14.19 -3.23 1.29
N LEU A 150 -14.33 -4.54 1.53
CA LEU A 150 -13.43 -5.56 1.01
C LEU A 150 -13.49 -5.66 -0.52
N ASP A 151 -14.69 -5.56 -1.11
CA ASP A 151 -14.85 -5.62 -2.57
C ASP A 151 -14.22 -4.41 -3.28
N ILE A 152 -14.27 -3.23 -2.65
CA ILE A 152 -13.55 -2.05 -3.12
C ILE A 152 -12.04 -2.23 -2.94
N ALA A 153 -11.61 -2.72 -1.77
CA ALA A 153 -10.19 -2.92 -1.46
C ALA A 153 -9.50 -3.86 -2.45
N ARG A 154 -10.17 -4.95 -2.86
CA ARG A 154 -9.66 -5.93 -3.85
C ARG A 154 -9.40 -5.33 -5.25
N GLN A 155 -9.98 -4.18 -5.55
CA GLN A 155 -9.76 -3.51 -6.84
C GLN A 155 -8.51 -2.64 -6.85
N VAL A 156 -7.95 -2.32 -5.67
CA VAL A 156 -6.92 -1.28 -5.56
C VAL A 156 -5.67 -1.70 -4.77
N ALA A 157 -5.71 -2.79 -4.02
CA ALA A 157 -4.61 -3.25 -3.16
C ALA A 157 -4.18 -4.67 -3.49
N ASP A 158 -2.91 -4.98 -3.21
CA ASP A 158 -2.31 -6.29 -3.46
C ASP A 158 -2.80 -7.33 -2.46
N GLU A 159 -2.94 -6.92 -1.18
CA GLU A 159 -3.39 -7.78 -0.10
C GLU A 159 -4.55 -7.11 0.66
N VAL A 160 -5.55 -7.91 1.02
CA VAL A 160 -6.77 -7.41 1.68
C VAL A 160 -7.08 -8.25 2.92
N THR A 161 -7.24 -7.56 4.05
CA THR A 161 -7.53 -8.18 5.34
C THR A 161 -8.90 -7.76 5.86
N PHE A 162 -9.70 -8.71 6.29
CA PHE A 162 -10.91 -8.44 7.04
C PHE A 162 -10.60 -8.03 8.48
N LEU A 163 -11.10 -6.86 8.91
CA LEU A 163 -10.98 -6.36 10.27
C LEU A 163 -12.35 -5.90 10.81
N GLY A 164 -13.30 -6.82 10.93
CA GLY A 164 -14.68 -6.55 11.32
C GLY A 164 -14.85 -6.00 12.75
N ALA A 165 -13.90 -6.29 13.65
CA ALA A 165 -13.93 -5.86 15.05
C ALA A 165 -12.97 -4.69 15.33
N HIS A 166 -12.85 -3.75 14.42
CA HIS A 166 -11.97 -2.60 14.62
C HIS A 166 -12.35 -1.77 15.85
N VAL A 167 -13.65 -1.52 16.04
CA VAL A 167 -14.25 -0.99 17.27
C VAL A 167 -15.65 -1.57 17.41
N PHE A 168 -16.26 -1.44 18.60
CA PHE A 168 -17.68 -1.71 18.78
C PHE A 168 -18.50 -0.56 18.18
N PRO A 169 -19.44 -0.86 17.25
CA PRO A 169 -20.34 0.15 16.72
C PRO A 169 -21.36 0.60 17.78
N GLU A 170 -21.93 1.81 17.60
CA GLU A 170 -22.85 2.40 18.58
C GLU A 170 -24.07 1.53 18.86
N GLU A 171 -24.58 0.85 17.84
CA GLU A 171 -25.72 -0.08 17.93
C GLU A 171 -25.45 -1.29 18.85
N PHE A 172 -24.18 -1.61 19.15
CA PHE A 172 -23.75 -2.70 20.02
C PHE A 172 -23.01 -2.22 21.28
N GLU A 173 -23.09 -0.94 21.63
CA GLU A 173 -22.34 -0.37 22.77
C GLU A 173 -22.58 -1.11 24.10
N ASN A 174 -23.79 -1.67 24.30
CA ASN A 174 -24.17 -2.44 25.48
C ASN A 174 -24.33 -3.95 25.21
N GLU A 175 -24.03 -4.41 24.01
CA GLU A 175 -24.27 -5.79 23.55
C GLU A 175 -23.02 -6.38 22.86
N HIS A 176 -21.86 -6.24 23.49
CA HIS A 176 -20.59 -6.66 22.91
C HIS A 176 -20.54 -8.14 22.48
N ALA A 177 -21.19 -9.02 23.29
CA ALA A 177 -21.26 -10.45 22.95
C ALA A 177 -22.08 -10.73 21.68
N ALA A 178 -23.14 -9.95 21.45
CA ALA A 178 -23.92 -10.06 20.22
C ALA A 178 -23.10 -9.59 18.98
N TYR A 179 -22.31 -8.54 19.13
CA TYR A 179 -21.42 -8.09 18.07
C TYR A 179 -20.34 -9.12 17.73
N VAL A 180 -19.74 -9.76 18.73
CA VAL A 180 -18.75 -10.83 18.52
C VAL A 180 -19.34 -12.02 17.76
N GLN A 181 -20.64 -12.29 17.92
CA GLN A 181 -21.32 -13.36 17.15
C GLN A 181 -21.68 -12.94 15.72
N LEU A 182 -21.80 -11.63 15.44
CA LEU A 182 -22.08 -11.10 14.13
C LEU A 182 -20.85 -11.17 13.21
N ILE A 183 -19.67 -11.02 13.78
CA ILE A 183 -18.40 -11.05 13.06
C ILE A 183 -17.94 -12.50 12.83
#